data_a3bd6858bdd9b667b36c521914e62473
#
_entry.id   a3bd6858bdd9b667b36c521914e62473
#
_cell.length_a   1.000
_cell.length_b   1.000
_cell.length_c   1.000
_cell.angle_alpha   90.00
_cell.angle_beta   90.00
_cell.angle_gamma   90.00
#
_symmetry.space_group_name_H-M   'P 1'
#
loop_
_entity.id
_entity.type
_entity.pdbx_description
1 polymer ?
#
loop_
_entity_poly.entity_id
_entity_poly.type
_entity_poly.pdbx_seq_one_letter_code
_entity_poly.pdbx_strand_id
1 'polypeptide(L)'
;NDIWVYVVGNSYESPGLGNLEFSDITTAYDKQQKRLWSKRALFQVNLVISTTLGLVCFVIWFFRRNETTFLWFSISCLFWVLFIWNVINREVFPYPNSLWVMKTNLTYFVLYNVCFCIYLLRFVKTKFAELEKTLFLVAAVCIVTILFIPSLMVNIVFAVIFLLCIALFIASFCFVIYRAYKTKRRDFILLAVCLSVILIVMLYDISILFDGHINDHQPLSPYTSPVITFFIVIILATRLDKNIKKIQRFNSELEQRVSFVTSNLSSSLYARHQLELENVRL
;
A
#
# COMPACT_ATOMS: atom_id res chain seq x y z
N ASN A 1 -32.05 33.84 25.80
CA ASN A 1 -31.72 32.44 26.06
C ASN A 1 -30.27 32.23 25.64
N ASP A 2 -29.39 32.16 26.65
CA ASP A 2 -27.96 31.94 26.37
C ASP A 2 -27.68 30.42 26.29
N ILE A 3 -26.90 30.01 25.29
CA ILE A 3 -26.49 28.62 25.13
C ILE A 3 -25.04 28.52 25.60
N TRP A 4 -24.82 27.82 26.68
CA TRP A 4 -23.48 27.54 27.24
C TRP A 4 -22.98 26.22 26.68
N VAL A 5 -21.81 26.22 26.02
CA VAL A 5 -21.16 25.04 25.53
C VAL A 5 -19.86 24.84 26.29
N TYR A 6 -19.76 23.74 26.99
CA TYR A 6 -18.55 23.38 27.75
C TYR A 6 -17.71 22.41 26.90
N VAL A 7 -16.50 22.84 26.52
CA VAL A 7 -15.57 22.04 25.71
C VAL A 7 -14.46 21.51 26.59
N VAL A 8 -14.37 20.20 26.69
CA VAL A 8 -13.26 19.52 27.40
C VAL A 8 -12.31 18.99 26.33
N GLY A 9 -11.07 19.46 26.36
CA GLY A 9 -10.03 18.99 25.46
C GLY A 9 -8.79 18.54 26.21
N ASN A 10 -8.01 17.69 25.58
CA ASN A 10 -6.72 17.25 26.08
C ASN A 10 -5.61 18.17 25.52
N SER A 11 -4.49 18.35 26.25
CA SER A 11 -3.38 19.20 25.83
C SER A 11 -2.70 18.75 24.52
N TYR A 12 -3.00 17.55 24.04
CA TYR A 12 -2.44 16.96 22.80
C TYR A 12 -3.40 17.08 21.62
N GLU A 13 -4.66 17.40 21.84
CA GLU A 13 -5.68 17.58 20.81
C GLU A 13 -6.02 19.06 20.76
N SER A 14 -6.16 19.63 19.58
CA SER A 14 -6.67 20.99 19.43
C SER A 14 -8.17 20.99 19.74
N PRO A 15 -8.59 21.21 21.01
CA PRO A 15 -10.00 21.24 21.34
C PRO A 15 -10.61 22.47 20.70
N GLY A 16 -11.61 22.29 19.87
CA GLY A 16 -12.34 23.40 19.27
C GLY A 16 -13.77 22.97 18.98
N LEU A 17 -14.70 23.90 19.22
CA LEU A 17 -16.00 23.84 18.58
C LEU A 17 -15.78 24.18 17.12
N GLY A 18 -16.08 23.24 16.22
CA GLY A 18 -16.19 23.53 14.81
C GLY A 18 -17.27 24.60 14.53
N ASN A 19 -17.49 24.99 13.28
CA ASN A 19 -18.51 25.95 12.91
C ASN A 19 -19.86 25.56 13.50
N LEU A 20 -20.40 26.40 14.40
CA LEU A 20 -21.73 26.29 14.93
C LEU A 20 -22.69 26.96 13.95
N GLU A 21 -23.57 26.15 13.37
CA GLU A 21 -24.64 26.64 12.50
C GLU A 21 -25.98 26.42 13.20
N PHE A 22 -26.78 27.46 13.30
CA PHE A 22 -28.17 27.40 13.72
C PHE A 22 -29.04 27.26 12.46
N SER A 23 -29.79 26.20 12.37
CA SER A 23 -30.72 25.97 11.26
C SER A 23 -31.95 25.22 11.75
N ASP A 24 -32.99 25.15 10.92
CA ASP A 24 -34.17 24.33 11.22
C ASP A 24 -33.80 22.86 11.40
N ILE A 25 -34.58 22.14 12.20
CA ILE A 25 -34.30 20.75 12.63
C ILE A 25 -34.07 19.83 11.42
N THR A 26 -34.89 19.95 10.38
CA THR A 26 -34.76 19.15 9.15
C THR A 26 -33.47 19.42 8.40
N THR A 27 -33.14 20.68 8.24
CA THR A 27 -31.89 21.13 7.57
C THR A 27 -30.65 20.75 8.37
N ALA A 28 -30.70 20.86 9.70
CA ALA A 28 -29.62 20.44 10.59
C ALA A 28 -29.37 18.94 10.50
N TYR A 29 -30.46 18.14 10.50
CA TYR A 29 -30.37 16.68 10.36
C TYR A 29 -29.77 16.26 9.01
N ASP A 30 -30.23 16.84 7.92
CA ASP A 30 -29.70 16.55 6.58
C ASP A 30 -28.21 16.91 6.44
N LYS A 31 -27.81 18.08 6.97
CA LYS A 31 -26.39 18.49 7.01
C LYS A 31 -25.56 17.54 7.87
N GLN A 32 -26.06 17.13 9.01
CA GLN A 32 -25.41 16.18 9.90
C GLN A 32 -25.23 14.81 9.21
N GLN A 33 -26.26 14.30 8.56
CA GLN A 33 -26.22 13.05 7.80
C GLN A 33 -25.18 13.11 6.67
N LYS A 34 -25.17 14.18 5.88
CA LYS A 34 -24.15 14.39 4.82
C LYS A 34 -22.74 14.47 5.39
N ARG A 35 -22.52 15.14 6.51
CA ARG A 35 -21.21 15.20 7.19
C ARG A 35 -20.77 13.83 7.73
N LEU A 36 -21.71 13.05 8.29
CA LEU A 36 -21.43 11.69 8.75
C LEU A 36 -21.05 10.77 7.58
N TRP A 37 -21.78 10.87 6.46
CA TRP A 37 -21.48 10.12 5.24
C TRP A 37 -20.09 10.46 4.70
N SER A 38 -19.80 11.72 4.48
CA SER A 38 -18.51 12.13 3.91
C SER A 38 -17.32 11.85 4.83
N LYS A 39 -17.50 11.98 6.16
CA LYS A 39 -16.40 11.82 7.13
C LYS A 39 -16.21 10.41 7.67
N ARG A 40 -17.22 9.53 7.63
CA ARG A 40 -17.13 8.16 8.17
C ARG A 40 -17.31 7.07 7.11
N ALA A 41 -18.37 7.13 6.30
CA ALA A 41 -18.69 6.05 5.38
C ALA A 41 -17.61 5.84 4.31
N LEU A 42 -17.02 6.93 3.79
CA LEU A 42 -15.92 6.85 2.82
C LEU A 42 -14.68 6.17 3.38
N PHE A 43 -14.31 6.48 4.62
CA PHE A 43 -13.20 5.79 5.28
C PHE A 43 -13.51 4.32 5.52
N GLN A 44 -14.75 3.97 5.86
CA GLN A 44 -15.18 2.57 6.01
C GLN A 44 -15.11 1.80 4.69
N VAL A 45 -15.58 2.41 3.60
CA VAL A 45 -15.47 1.83 2.25
C VAL A 45 -14.00 1.61 1.88
N ASN A 46 -13.14 2.59 2.12
CA ASN A 46 -11.70 2.45 1.89
C ASN A 46 -11.10 1.30 2.72
N LEU A 47 -11.49 1.17 3.99
CA LEU A 47 -11.05 0.10 4.87
C LEU A 47 -11.44 -1.28 4.31
N VAL A 48 -12.71 -1.45 3.91
CA VAL A 48 -13.20 -2.72 3.34
C VAL A 48 -12.46 -3.06 2.06
N ILE A 49 -12.32 -2.11 1.13
CA ILE A 49 -11.60 -2.33 -0.14
C ILE A 49 -10.13 -2.67 0.11
N SER A 50 -9.45 -1.92 0.96
CA SER A 50 -8.02 -2.16 1.25
C SER A 50 -7.81 -3.50 1.95
N THR A 51 -8.71 -3.91 2.84
CA THR A 51 -8.66 -5.21 3.52
C THR A 51 -8.84 -6.36 2.53
N THR A 52 -9.89 -6.29 1.70
CA THR A 52 -10.19 -7.35 0.73
C THR A 52 -9.07 -7.50 -0.29
N LEU A 53 -8.59 -6.40 -0.87
CA LEU A 53 -7.51 -6.44 -1.86
C LEU A 53 -6.17 -6.85 -1.24
N GLY A 54 -5.87 -6.41 -0.02
CA GLY A 54 -4.71 -6.86 0.74
C GLY A 54 -4.74 -8.36 0.99
N LEU A 55 -5.89 -8.90 1.39
CA LEU A 55 -6.08 -10.33 1.62
C LEU A 55 -5.94 -11.15 0.33
N VAL A 56 -6.51 -10.70 -0.77
CA VAL A 56 -6.34 -11.33 -2.09
C VAL A 56 -4.87 -11.39 -2.48
N CYS A 57 -4.13 -10.29 -2.32
CA CYS A 57 -2.70 -10.27 -2.60
C CYS A 57 -1.91 -11.19 -1.67
N PHE A 58 -2.29 -11.30 -0.41
CA PHE A 58 -1.68 -12.24 0.53
C PHE A 58 -1.90 -13.69 0.10
N VAL A 59 -3.11 -14.06 -0.30
CA VAL A 59 -3.45 -15.40 -0.80
C VAL A 59 -2.64 -15.73 -2.06
N ILE A 60 -2.53 -14.80 -3.00
CA ILE A 60 -1.70 -14.97 -4.20
C ILE A 60 -0.24 -15.25 -3.82
N TRP A 61 0.32 -14.47 -2.89
CA TRP A 61 1.68 -14.72 -2.41
C TRP A 61 1.81 -16.05 -1.67
N PHE A 62 0.80 -16.45 -0.88
CA PHE A 62 0.83 -17.71 -0.15
C PHE A 62 1.01 -18.91 -1.09
N PHE A 63 0.33 -18.90 -2.24
CA PHE A 63 0.48 -19.94 -3.26
C PHE A 63 1.73 -19.73 -4.14
N ARG A 64 2.23 -18.49 -4.25
CA ARG A 64 3.36 -18.13 -5.09
C ARG A 64 4.42 -17.35 -4.33
N ARG A 65 5.15 -18.05 -3.46
CA ARG A 65 6.18 -17.48 -2.57
C ARG A 65 7.25 -16.66 -3.28
N ASN A 66 7.54 -16.93 -4.55
CA ASN A 66 8.53 -16.21 -5.34
C ASN A 66 8.09 -14.77 -5.70
N GLU A 67 6.79 -14.48 -5.64
CA GLU A 67 6.23 -13.18 -5.99
C GLU A 67 6.14 -12.25 -4.77
N THR A 68 7.30 -11.88 -4.23
CA THR A 68 7.40 -11.05 -3.01
C THR A 68 6.75 -9.66 -3.14
N THR A 69 6.50 -9.19 -4.36
CA THR A 69 5.79 -7.91 -4.62
C THR A 69 4.38 -7.93 -4.02
N PHE A 70 3.65 -9.07 -4.14
CA PHE A 70 2.31 -9.22 -3.57
C PHE A 70 2.33 -9.23 -2.04
N LEU A 71 3.35 -9.84 -1.43
CA LEU A 71 3.53 -9.82 0.02
C LEU A 71 3.67 -8.39 0.55
N TRP A 72 4.58 -7.61 -0.02
CA TRP A 72 4.84 -6.24 0.47
C TRP A 72 3.64 -5.32 0.26
N PHE A 73 2.91 -5.50 -0.84
CA PHE A 73 1.65 -4.78 -1.03
C PHE A 73 0.59 -5.18 0.00
N SER A 74 0.44 -6.47 0.29
CA SER A 74 -0.49 -6.95 1.31
C SER A 74 -0.16 -6.43 2.70
N ILE A 75 1.12 -6.45 3.10
CA ILE A 75 1.58 -5.90 4.39
C ILE A 75 1.32 -4.38 4.45
N SER A 76 1.56 -3.66 3.35
CA SER A 76 1.25 -2.23 3.31
C SER A 76 -0.25 -1.97 3.47
N CYS A 77 -1.13 -2.76 2.83
CA CYS A 77 -2.57 -2.66 3.02
C CYS A 77 -2.98 -2.93 4.48
N LEU A 78 -2.35 -3.89 5.15
CA LEU A 78 -2.60 -4.18 6.55
C LEU A 78 -2.31 -2.96 7.43
N PHE A 79 -1.12 -2.35 7.31
CA PHE A 79 -0.77 -1.16 8.09
C PHE A 79 -1.62 0.05 7.75
N TRP A 80 -2.04 0.19 6.49
CA TRP A 80 -2.99 1.22 6.07
C TRP A 80 -4.36 1.05 6.72
N VAL A 81 -4.86 -0.18 6.78
CA VAL A 81 -6.12 -0.53 7.45
C VAL A 81 -6.05 -0.22 8.94
N LEU A 82 -4.95 -0.59 9.62
CA LEU A 82 -4.74 -0.30 11.04
C LEU A 82 -4.66 1.21 11.30
N PHE A 83 -4.00 1.95 10.40
CA PHE A 83 -3.94 3.41 10.45
C PHE A 83 -5.35 4.03 10.35
N ILE A 84 -6.12 3.66 9.31
CA ILE A 84 -7.49 4.18 9.10
C ILE A 84 -8.41 3.76 10.25
N TRP A 85 -8.30 2.53 10.73
CA TRP A 85 -9.09 2.04 11.86
C TRP A 85 -8.93 2.95 13.08
N ASN A 86 -7.71 3.33 13.42
CA ASN A 86 -7.45 4.26 14.52
C ASN A 86 -7.98 5.69 14.25
N VAL A 87 -7.99 6.14 13.00
CA VAL A 87 -8.55 7.44 12.63
C VAL A 87 -10.09 7.47 12.77
N ILE A 88 -10.76 6.35 12.46
CA ILE A 88 -12.21 6.22 12.55
C ILE A 88 -12.68 6.05 14.02
N ASN A 89 -11.95 5.22 14.78
CA ASN A 89 -12.25 4.95 16.17
C ASN A 89 -11.75 6.10 17.04
N ARG A 90 -12.70 6.88 17.56
CA ARG A 90 -12.42 7.97 18.51
C ARG A 90 -12.29 7.47 19.96
N GLU A 91 -12.59 6.21 20.20
CA GLU A 91 -12.46 5.62 21.53
C GLU A 91 -11.00 5.32 21.83
N VAL A 92 -10.59 5.66 23.03
CA VAL A 92 -9.20 5.43 23.51
C VAL A 92 -8.93 3.94 23.72
N PHE A 93 -9.98 3.14 24.01
CA PHE A 93 -9.82 1.70 24.19
C PHE A 93 -9.33 1.01 22.87
N PRO A 94 -8.32 0.12 22.93
CA PRO A 94 -7.66 -0.49 24.08
C PRO A 94 -6.42 0.26 24.63
N TYR A 95 -6.21 1.49 24.26
CA TYR A 95 -5.03 2.26 24.64
C TYR A 95 -5.21 2.94 26.00
N PRO A 96 -4.13 3.13 26.78
CA PRO A 96 -4.21 3.74 28.11
C PRO A 96 -4.58 5.23 28.09
N ASN A 97 -4.27 5.96 27.01
CA ASN A 97 -4.61 7.37 26.83
C ASN A 97 -4.52 7.80 25.36
N SER A 98 -4.99 9.00 25.03
CA SER A 98 -4.98 9.56 23.67
C SER A 98 -3.58 9.71 23.07
N LEU A 99 -2.56 9.94 23.90
CA LEU A 99 -1.17 10.00 23.45
C LEU A 99 -0.70 8.67 22.85
N TRP A 100 -1.07 7.54 23.45
CA TRP A 100 -0.75 6.23 22.91
C TRP A 100 -1.48 5.94 21.60
N VAL A 101 -2.73 6.41 21.46
CA VAL A 101 -3.45 6.33 20.17
C VAL A 101 -2.67 7.07 19.06
N MET A 102 -2.23 8.30 19.36
CA MET A 102 -1.44 9.09 18.40
C MET A 102 -0.10 8.42 18.06
N LYS A 103 0.64 7.93 19.07
CA LYS A 103 1.91 7.21 18.89
C LYS A 103 1.73 5.98 18.01
N THR A 104 0.72 5.17 18.29
CA THR A 104 0.43 3.95 17.54
C THR A 104 0.00 4.27 16.10
N ASN A 105 -0.82 5.30 15.94
CA ASN A 105 -1.28 5.73 14.61
C ASN A 105 -0.10 6.18 13.72
N LEU A 106 0.80 7.00 14.25
CA LEU A 106 2.01 7.40 13.52
C LEU A 106 2.93 6.21 13.22
N THR A 107 3.04 5.25 14.15
CA THR A 107 3.80 4.00 13.93
C THR A 107 3.24 3.20 12.76
N TYR A 108 1.91 3.03 12.67
CA TYR A 108 1.28 2.36 11.54
C TYR A 108 1.52 3.10 10.23
N PHE A 109 1.48 4.43 10.26
CA PHE A 109 1.78 5.24 9.08
C PHE A 109 3.23 5.08 8.59
N VAL A 110 4.21 5.06 9.50
CA VAL A 110 5.63 4.80 9.17
C VAL A 110 5.80 3.41 8.56
N LEU A 111 5.20 2.38 9.16
CA LEU A 111 5.28 1.00 8.66
C LEU A 111 4.60 0.85 7.29
N TYR A 112 3.43 1.46 7.10
CA TYR A 112 2.77 1.54 5.80
C TYR A 112 3.69 2.14 4.74
N ASN A 113 4.28 3.30 5.04
CA ASN A 113 5.16 4.02 4.14
C ASN A 113 6.34 3.16 3.68
N VAL A 114 7.06 2.55 4.62
CA VAL A 114 8.23 1.72 4.34
C VAL A 114 7.84 0.47 3.53
N CYS A 115 6.77 -0.23 3.93
CA CYS A 115 6.30 -1.42 3.20
C CYS A 115 5.87 -1.06 1.77
N PHE A 116 5.21 0.09 1.58
CA PHE A 116 4.81 0.56 0.26
C PHE A 116 6.02 0.96 -0.61
N CYS A 117 7.02 1.63 -0.03
CA CYS A 117 8.28 1.91 -0.74
C CYS A 117 8.99 0.62 -1.17
N ILE A 118 9.08 -0.39 -0.31
CA ILE A 118 9.65 -1.69 -0.67
C ILE A 118 8.84 -2.37 -1.77
N TYR A 119 7.49 -2.31 -1.68
CA TYR A 119 6.63 -2.78 -2.76
C TYR A 119 7.00 -2.14 -4.10
N LEU A 120 7.15 -0.80 -4.16
CA LEU A 120 7.51 -0.08 -5.37
C LEU A 120 8.88 -0.50 -5.91
N LEU A 121 9.89 -0.61 -5.06
CA LEU A 121 11.23 -1.06 -5.43
C LEU A 121 11.21 -2.49 -6.02
N ARG A 122 10.49 -3.41 -5.37
CA ARG A 122 10.32 -4.80 -5.84
C ARG A 122 9.51 -4.87 -7.14
N PHE A 123 8.50 -4.01 -7.29
CA PHE A 123 7.73 -3.93 -8.52
C PHE A 123 8.60 -3.54 -9.72
N VAL A 124 9.48 -2.57 -9.57
CA VAL A 124 10.41 -2.12 -10.63
C VAL A 124 11.57 -3.11 -10.84
N LYS A 125 11.60 -4.23 -10.11
CA LYS A 125 12.64 -5.28 -10.16
C LYS A 125 14.05 -4.77 -9.85
N THR A 126 14.17 -3.73 -9.07
CA THR A 126 15.45 -3.25 -8.56
C THR A 126 15.67 -3.85 -7.17
N LYS A 127 16.61 -4.80 -7.07
CA LYS A 127 17.05 -5.34 -5.78
C LYS A 127 18.21 -4.49 -5.27
N PHE A 128 17.89 -3.39 -4.62
CA PHE A 128 18.88 -2.61 -3.86
C PHE A 128 18.81 -3.04 -2.39
N ALA A 129 19.55 -4.08 -2.03
CA ALA A 129 19.58 -4.59 -0.66
C ALA A 129 19.95 -3.50 0.35
N GLU A 130 20.84 -2.59 -0.02
CA GLU A 130 21.25 -1.48 0.83
C GLU A 130 20.12 -0.44 1.05
N LEU A 131 19.34 -0.13 0.01
CA LEU A 131 18.18 0.75 0.17
C LEU A 131 17.09 0.12 1.05
N GLU A 132 16.83 -1.18 0.91
CA GLU A 132 15.88 -1.89 1.77
C GLU A 132 16.35 -1.84 3.24
N LYS A 133 17.64 -2.10 3.51
CA LYS A 133 18.22 -2.00 4.87
C LYS A 133 18.11 -0.58 5.43
N THR A 134 18.42 0.43 4.61
CA THR A 134 18.32 1.84 5.02
C THR A 134 16.87 2.22 5.36
N LEU A 135 15.88 1.78 4.56
CA LEU A 135 14.46 2.02 4.84
C LEU A 135 14.03 1.37 6.17
N PHE A 136 14.47 0.14 6.44
CA PHE A 136 14.18 -0.52 7.72
C PHE A 136 14.89 0.17 8.88
N LEU A 137 16.12 0.62 8.71
CA LEU A 137 16.85 1.38 9.74
C LEU A 137 16.13 2.69 10.07
N VAL A 138 15.73 3.45 9.05
CA VAL A 138 14.96 4.69 9.23
C VAL A 138 13.65 4.42 9.95
N ALA A 139 12.91 3.37 9.55
CA ALA A 139 11.68 2.99 10.23
C ALA A 139 11.93 2.65 11.72
N ALA A 140 12.96 1.86 12.01
CA ALA A 140 13.31 1.48 13.38
C ALA A 140 13.65 2.72 14.23
N VAL A 141 14.44 3.64 13.70
CA VAL A 141 14.79 4.89 14.39
C VAL A 141 13.53 5.74 14.64
N CYS A 142 12.66 5.90 13.64
CA CYS A 142 11.39 6.63 13.81
C CYS A 142 10.51 5.99 14.89
N ILE A 143 10.35 4.67 14.88
CA ILE A 143 9.51 3.95 15.85
C ILE A 143 10.08 4.10 17.27
N VAL A 144 11.38 3.92 17.45
CA VAL A 144 12.04 4.12 18.75
C VAL A 144 11.84 5.55 19.23
N THR A 145 12.02 6.55 18.36
CA THR A 145 11.78 7.96 18.70
C THR A 145 10.33 8.19 19.12
N ILE A 146 9.34 7.65 18.38
CA ILE A 146 7.91 7.77 18.74
C ILE A 146 7.61 7.18 20.11
N LEU A 147 8.19 6.04 20.44
CA LEU A 147 7.92 5.36 21.72
C LEU A 147 8.46 6.13 22.92
N PHE A 148 9.69 6.64 22.82
CA PHE A 148 10.40 7.25 23.94
C PHE A 148 10.25 8.77 24.06
N ILE A 149 9.55 9.42 23.13
CA ILE A 149 9.41 10.87 23.15
C ILE A 149 8.60 11.35 24.37
N PRO A 150 9.10 12.38 25.12
CA PRO A 150 8.35 13.02 26.16
C PRO A 150 7.16 13.84 25.63
N SER A 151 6.10 13.95 26.41
CA SER A 151 4.84 14.60 26.02
C SER A 151 5.02 16.06 25.53
N LEU A 152 6.00 16.76 26.06
CA LEU A 152 6.26 18.18 25.70
C LEU A 152 6.69 18.38 24.23
N MET A 153 7.41 17.41 23.64
CA MET A 153 7.97 17.52 22.29
C MET A 153 7.18 16.73 21.23
N VAL A 154 6.10 16.08 21.63
CA VAL A 154 5.34 15.16 20.76
C VAL A 154 4.94 15.80 19.44
N ASN A 155 4.33 16.99 19.46
CA ASN A 155 3.80 17.62 18.25
C ASN A 155 4.89 17.97 17.24
N ILE A 156 6.05 18.45 17.70
CA ILE A 156 7.17 18.82 16.81
C ILE A 156 7.76 17.57 16.18
N VAL A 157 8.02 16.53 16.96
CA VAL A 157 8.64 15.31 16.44
C VAL A 157 7.68 14.56 15.54
N PHE A 158 6.38 14.56 15.85
CA PHE A 158 5.37 13.97 14.95
C PHE A 158 5.32 14.68 13.61
N ALA A 159 5.37 16.01 13.60
CA ALA A 159 5.43 16.78 12.36
C ALA A 159 6.70 16.45 11.54
N VAL A 160 7.86 16.35 12.20
CA VAL A 160 9.12 16.00 11.54
C VAL A 160 9.08 14.58 10.95
N ILE A 161 8.61 13.58 11.70
CA ILE A 161 8.49 12.20 11.20
C ILE A 161 7.48 12.13 10.05
N PHE A 162 6.35 12.84 10.16
CA PHE A 162 5.35 12.89 9.11
C PHE A 162 5.90 13.50 7.82
N LEU A 163 6.62 14.62 7.90
CA LEU A 163 7.30 15.24 6.77
C LEU A 163 8.37 14.33 6.16
N LEU A 164 9.14 13.62 6.99
CA LEU A 164 10.10 12.62 6.50
C LEU A 164 9.41 11.50 5.71
N CYS A 165 8.30 10.98 6.21
CA CYS A 165 7.50 9.98 5.50
C CYS A 165 6.98 10.50 4.16
N ILE A 166 6.46 11.73 4.11
CA ILE A 166 6.03 12.37 2.86
C ILE A 166 7.20 12.50 1.87
N ALA A 167 8.34 12.95 2.33
CA ALA A 167 9.54 13.07 1.49
C ALA A 167 9.98 11.71 0.90
N LEU A 168 9.94 10.64 1.70
CA LEU A 168 10.21 9.28 1.24
C LEU A 168 9.20 8.80 0.20
N PHE A 169 7.91 9.12 0.37
CA PHE A 169 6.88 8.82 -0.63
C PHE A 169 7.16 9.53 -1.95
N ILE A 170 7.38 10.84 -1.90
CA ILE A 170 7.66 11.65 -3.10
C ILE A 170 8.89 11.11 -3.82
N ALA A 171 9.98 10.84 -3.09
CA ALA A 171 11.21 10.29 -3.65
C ALA A 171 10.97 8.94 -4.33
N SER A 172 10.19 8.04 -3.70
CA SER A 172 9.86 6.72 -4.25
C SER A 172 8.99 6.83 -5.50
N PHE A 173 8.04 7.76 -5.55
CA PHE A 173 7.19 8.00 -6.71
C PHE A 173 7.99 8.58 -7.87
N CYS A 174 8.82 9.59 -7.62
CA CYS A 174 9.72 10.16 -8.62
C CYS A 174 10.67 9.11 -9.19
N PHE A 175 11.21 8.21 -8.36
CA PHE A 175 12.04 7.12 -8.79
C PHE A 175 11.30 6.16 -9.74
N VAL A 176 10.07 5.75 -9.41
CA VAL A 176 9.26 4.87 -10.27
C VAL A 176 8.91 5.54 -11.59
N ILE A 177 8.51 6.81 -11.56
CA ILE A 177 8.20 7.61 -12.75
C ILE A 177 9.43 7.72 -13.67
N TYR A 178 10.60 8.03 -13.10
CA TYR A 178 11.86 8.08 -13.84
C TYR A 178 12.20 6.74 -14.50
N ARG A 179 12.03 5.63 -13.77
CA ARG A 179 12.26 4.28 -14.29
C ARG A 179 11.25 3.90 -15.37
N ALA A 180 9.99 4.28 -15.24
CA ALA A 180 8.97 4.06 -16.25
C ALA A 180 9.32 4.78 -17.55
N TYR A 181 9.75 6.04 -17.45
CA TYR A 181 10.21 6.83 -18.59
C TYR A 181 11.40 6.18 -19.32
N LYS A 182 12.43 5.72 -18.56
CA LYS A 182 13.63 5.09 -19.12
C LYS A 182 13.34 3.72 -19.75
N THR A 183 12.44 2.93 -19.15
CA THR A 183 12.25 1.51 -19.54
C THR A 183 11.14 1.34 -20.58
N LYS A 184 10.21 2.30 -20.69
CA LYS A 184 9.04 2.32 -21.62
C LYS A 184 8.17 1.05 -21.59
N ARG A 185 8.19 0.29 -20.47
CA ARG A 185 7.35 -0.90 -20.28
C ARG A 185 5.94 -0.47 -19.90
N ARG A 186 4.93 -1.02 -20.56
CA ARG A 186 3.51 -0.70 -20.34
C ARG A 186 3.11 -0.80 -18.86
N ASP A 187 3.57 -1.85 -18.16
CA ASP A 187 3.23 -2.08 -16.74
C ASP A 187 3.80 -0.97 -15.83
N PHE A 188 5.00 -0.47 -16.13
CA PHE A 188 5.62 0.63 -15.38
C PHE A 188 4.98 1.98 -15.69
N ILE A 189 4.56 2.19 -16.94
CA ILE A 189 3.86 3.42 -17.34
C ILE A 189 2.50 3.49 -16.64
N LEU A 190 1.72 2.39 -16.62
CA LEU A 190 0.44 2.34 -15.92
C LEU A 190 0.61 2.64 -14.43
N LEU A 191 1.60 2.02 -13.77
CA LEU A 191 1.88 2.31 -12.36
C LEU A 191 2.30 3.77 -12.16
N ALA A 192 3.16 4.31 -13.02
CA ALA A 192 3.61 5.70 -12.94
C ALA A 192 2.45 6.69 -13.09
N VAL A 193 1.48 6.42 -13.98
CA VAL A 193 0.26 7.24 -14.12
C VAL A 193 -0.56 7.20 -12.83
N CYS A 194 -0.80 6.01 -12.26
CA CYS A 194 -1.50 5.90 -10.99
C CYS A 194 -0.78 6.66 -9.86
N LEU A 195 0.54 6.52 -9.75
CA LEU A 195 1.33 7.21 -8.74
C LEU A 195 1.35 8.73 -8.95
N SER A 196 1.31 9.21 -10.19
CA SER A 196 1.21 10.64 -10.49
C SER A 196 -0.11 11.23 -10.01
N VAL A 197 -1.23 10.49 -10.16
CA VAL A 197 -2.53 10.90 -9.61
C VAL A 197 -2.48 10.97 -8.09
N ILE A 198 -1.91 9.94 -7.43
CA ILE A 198 -1.73 9.95 -5.97
C ILE A 198 -0.91 11.17 -5.53
N LEU A 199 0.18 11.46 -6.24
CA LEU A 199 1.06 12.58 -5.91
C LEU A 199 0.31 13.91 -5.97
N ILE A 200 -0.50 14.13 -7.01
CA ILE A 200 -1.30 15.36 -7.17
C ILE A 200 -2.31 15.49 -6.02
N VAL A 201 -3.02 14.40 -5.70
CA VAL A 201 -4.00 14.39 -4.60
C VAL A 201 -3.30 14.65 -3.25
N MET A 202 -2.16 14.02 -3.02
CA MET A 202 -1.39 14.21 -1.78
C MET A 202 -0.89 15.66 -1.65
N LEU A 203 -0.41 16.27 -2.72
CA LEU A 203 0.02 17.68 -2.71
C LEU A 203 -1.16 18.63 -2.44
N TYR A 204 -2.33 18.34 -3.00
CA TYR A 204 -3.56 19.08 -2.70
C TYR A 204 -3.95 18.96 -1.23
N ASP A 205 -3.97 17.74 -0.66
CA ASP A 205 -4.33 17.53 0.74
C ASP A 205 -3.31 18.19 1.70
N ILE A 206 -2.03 18.19 1.32
CA ILE A 206 -0.99 18.91 2.07
C ILE A 206 -1.22 20.43 2.01
N SER A 207 -1.61 20.99 0.86
CA SER A 207 -1.88 22.42 0.74
C SER A 207 -3.01 22.87 1.66
N ILE A 208 -4.08 22.07 1.77
CA ILE A 208 -5.18 22.33 2.72
C ILE A 208 -4.69 22.36 4.16
N LEU A 209 -3.74 21.45 4.51
CA LEU A 209 -3.19 21.38 5.86
C LEU A 209 -2.39 22.65 6.22
N PHE A 210 -1.68 23.23 5.26
CA PHE A 210 -0.89 24.46 5.46
C PHE A 210 -1.72 25.73 5.44
N ASP A 211 -2.78 25.79 4.63
CA ASP A 211 -3.64 26.98 4.52
C ASP A 211 -4.54 27.22 5.74
N GLY A 212 -4.59 26.29 6.69
CA GLY A 212 -5.38 26.40 7.91
C GLY A 212 -6.90 26.35 7.71
N HIS A 213 -7.39 26.27 6.46
CA HIS A 213 -8.81 26.19 6.10
C HIS A 213 -9.37 24.75 6.13
N ILE A 214 -8.92 23.95 7.11
CA ILE A 214 -9.34 22.53 7.28
C ILE A 214 -10.87 22.40 7.41
N ASN A 215 -11.56 23.44 7.86
CA ASN A 215 -13.00 23.40 8.06
C ASN A 215 -13.81 23.55 6.76
N ASP A 216 -13.27 24.21 5.74
CA ASP A 216 -13.97 24.56 4.51
C ASP A 216 -13.65 23.60 3.35
N HIS A 217 -12.48 22.96 3.35
CA HIS A 217 -12.06 22.03 2.32
C HIS A 217 -11.97 20.60 2.84
N GLN A 218 -12.48 19.65 2.06
CA GLN A 218 -12.40 18.24 2.39
C GLN A 218 -11.17 17.59 1.71
N PRO A 219 -10.40 16.74 2.42
CA PRO A 219 -9.31 16.01 1.82
C PRO A 219 -9.83 15.07 0.73
N LEU A 220 -9.12 14.98 -0.39
CA LEU A 220 -9.47 14.12 -1.53
C LEU A 220 -9.00 12.68 -1.37
N SER A 221 -8.04 12.41 -0.51
CA SER A 221 -7.48 11.07 -0.30
C SER A 221 -8.52 9.98 0.00
N PRO A 222 -9.57 10.23 0.82
CA PRO A 222 -10.57 9.20 1.09
C PRO A 222 -11.38 8.77 -0.14
N TYR A 223 -11.54 9.67 -1.10
CA TYR A 223 -12.28 9.41 -2.33
C TYR A 223 -11.43 8.71 -3.39
N THR A 224 -10.18 9.06 -3.50
CA THR A 224 -9.28 8.56 -4.54
C THR A 224 -8.56 7.29 -4.16
N SER A 225 -8.28 7.08 -2.88
CA SER A 225 -7.53 5.93 -2.39
C SER A 225 -8.16 4.56 -2.78
N PRO A 226 -9.48 4.32 -2.69
CA PRO A 226 -10.07 3.05 -3.11
C PRO A 226 -9.89 2.76 -4.59
N VAL A 227 -10.08 3.79 -5.43
CA VAL A 227 -9.94 3.68 -6.89
C VAL A 227 -8.51 3.34 -7.25
N ILE A 228 -7.55 4.03 -6.66
CA ILE A 228 -6.13 3.82 -6.90
C ILE A 228 -5.69 2.42 -6.45
N THR A 229 -6.11 1.99 -5.27
CA THR A 229 -5.82 0.65 -4.76
C THR A 229 -6.35 -0.42 -5.70
N PHE A 230 -7.54 -0.24 -6.25
CA PHE A 230 -8.12 -1.12 -7.25
C PHE A 230 -7.28 -1.18 -8.53
N PHE A 231 -6.84 -0.04 -9.07
CA PHE A 231 -5.95 0.01 -10.24
C PHE A 231 -4.61 -0.67 -9.97
N ILE A 232 -4.00 -0.49 -8.81
CA ILE A 232 -2.75 -1.15 -8.44
C ILE A 232 -2.93 -2.68 -8.46
N VAL A 233 -4.05 -3.19 -7.96
CA VAL A 233 -4.32 -4.64 -7.97
C VAL A 233 -4.54 -5.16 -9.39
N ILE A 234 -5.22 -4.40 -10.26
CA ILE A 234 -5.34 -4.77 -11.69
C ILE A 234 -3.95 -4.86 -12.35
N ILE A 235 -3.08 -3.89 -12.09
CA ILE A 235 -1.70 -3.91 -12.62
C ILE A 235 -0.94 -5.14 -12.10
N LEU A 236 -1.09 -5.47 -10.82
CA LEU A 236 -0.50 -6.67 -10.24
C LEU A 236 -1.07 -7.96 -10.87
N ALA A 237 -2.38 -8.03 -11.07
CA ALA A 237 -3.03 -9.18 -11.70
C ALA A 237 -2.58 -9.40 -13.14
N THR A 238 -2.50 -8.33 -13.94
CA THR A 238 -2.00 -8.41 -15.32
C THR A 238 -0.53 -8.85 -15.38
N ARG A 239 0.27 -8.43 -14.43
CA ARG A 239 1.67 -8.88 -14.31
C ARG A 239 1.75 -10.36 -13.95
N LEU A 240 0.89 -10.82 -13.06
CA LEU A 240 0.81 -12.23 -12.66
C LEU A 240 0.43 -13.11 -13.85
N ASP A 241 -0.59 -12.73 -14.63
CA ASP A 241 -1.01 -13.44 -15.85
C ASP A 241 0.14 -13.57 -16.86
N LYS A 242 0.88 -12.49 -17.11
CA LYS A 242 2.07 -12.53 -17.99
C LYS A 242 3.14 -13.51 -17.48
N ASN A 243 3.38 -13.54 -16.18
CA ASN A 243 4.36 -14.46 -15.58
C ASN A 243 3.88 -15.92 -15.69
N ILE A 244 2.58 -16.18 -15.49
CA ILE A 244 1.98 -17.52 -15.66
C ILE A 244 2.14 -18.00 -17.11
N LYS A 245 1.74 -17.19 -18.07
CA LYS A 245 1.86 -17.53 -19.51
C LYS A 245 3.31 -17.81 -19.93
N LYS A 246 4.26 -17.08 -19.36
CA LYS A 246 5.69 -17.35 -19.62
C LYS A 246 6.13 -18.71 -19.09
N ILE A 247 5.71 -19.08 -17.88
CA ILE A 247 6.02 -20.38 -17.28
C ILE A 247 5.37 -21.50 -18.08
N GLN A 248 4.11 -21.34 -18.49
CA GLN A 248 3.40 -22.35 -19.30
C GLN A 248 4.10 -22.58 -20.65
N ARG A 249 4.52 -21.53 -21.35
CA ARG A 249 5.29 -21.65 -22.59
C ARG A 249 6.60 -22.40 -22.37
N PHE A 250 7.33 -22.05 -21.32
CA PHE A 250 8.58 -22.73 -20.98
C PHE A 250 8.37 -24.22 -20.69
N ASN A 251 7.33 -24.58 -19.95
CA ASN A 251 7.00 -25.97 -19.66
C ASN A 251 6.64 -26.74 -20.95
N SER A 252 5.84 -26.14 -21.83
CA SER A 252 5.49 -26.76 -23.12
C SER A 252 6.71 -26.98 -24.01
N GLU A 253 7.64 -26.01 -24.06
CA GLU A 253 8.91 -26.16 -24.80
C GLU A 253 9.79 -27.28 -24.17
N LEU A 254 9.78 -27.41 -22.87
CA LEU A 254 10.51 -28.45 -22.14
C LEU A 254 9.93 -29.85 -22.43
N GLU A 255 8.61 -29.98 -22.39
CA GLU A 255 7.91 -31.21 -22.72
C GLU A 255 8.21 -31.66 -24.16
N GLN A 256 8.19 -30.73 -25.12
CA GLN A 256 8.55 -31.02 -26.52
C GLN A 256 10.01 -31.51 -26.66
N ARG A 257 10.95 -30.85 -25.95
CA ARG A 257 12.36 -31.28 -25.97
C ARG A 257 12.53 -32.65 -25.31
N VAL A 258 11.89 -32.91 -24.20
CA VAL A 258 11.93 -34.22 -23.53
C VAL A 258 11.37 -35.30 -24.46
N SER A 259 10.21 -35.08 -25.08
CA SER A 259 9.60 -36.01 -26.03
C SER A 259 10.53 -36.28 -27.21
N PHE A 260 11.15 -35.26 -27.80
CA PHE A 260 12.09 -35.40 -28.92
C PHE A 260 13.33 -36.22 -28.52
N VAL A 261 13.94 -35.93 -27.38
CA VAL A 261 15.11 -36.66 -26.85
C VAL A 261 14.76 -38.12 -26.58
N THR A 262 13.60 -38.38 -25.95
CA THR A 262 13.13 -39.72 -25.65
C THR A 262 12.87 -40.54 -26.91
N SER A 263 12.26 -39.92 -27.94
CA SER A 263 12.04 -40.56 -29.25
C SER A 263 13.36 -40.91 -29.93
N ASN A 264 14.32 -39.97 -29.94
CA ASN A 264 15.65 -40.25 -30.54
C ASN A 264 16.43 -41.33 -29.76
N LEU A 265 16.32 -41.33 -28.44
CA LEU A 265 16.96 -42.37 -27.63
C LEU A 265 16.35 -43.75 -27.89
N SER A 266 15.01 -43.83 -27.93
CA SER A 266 14.33 -45.10 -28.26
C SER A 266 14.70 -45.60 -29.64
N SER A 267 14.73 -44.76 -30.67
CA SER A 267 15.12 -45.17 -32.00
C SER A 267 16.59 -45.63 -32.10
N SER A 268 17.49 -44.97 -31.36
CA SER A 268 18.90 -45.40 -31.31
C SER A 268 19.09 -46.71 -30.57
N LEU A 269 18.31 -46.99 -29.50
CA LEU A 269 18.31 -48.23 -28.80
C LEU A 269 17.78 -49.39 -29.66
N TYR A 270 16.70 -49.14 -30.41
CA TYR A 270 16.18 -50.14 -31.37
C TYR A 270 17.21 -50.49 -32.45
N ALA A 271 17.85 -49.45 -33.04
CA ALA A 271 18.90 -49.68 -34.01
C ALA A 271 20.09 -50.50 -33.47
N ARG A 272 20.51 -50.16 -32.27
CA ARG A 272 21.59 -50.90 -31.59
C ARG A 272 21.22 -52.36 -31.28
N HIS A 273 20.00 -52.59 -30.83
CA HIS A 273 19.51 -53.93 -30.53
C HIS A 273 19.41 -54.80 -31.82
N GLN A 274 19.00 -54.19 -32.93
CA GLN A 274 19.01 -54.90 -34.25
C GLN A 274 20.42 -55.29 -34.69
N LEU A 275 21.41 -54.42 -34.52
CA LEU A 275 22.81 -54.72 -34.85
C LEU A 275 23.39 -55.85 -33.95
N GLU A 276 23.01 -55.85 -32.67
CA GLU A 276 23.41 -56.92 -31.73
C GLU A 276 22.81 -58.27 -32.16
N LEU A 277 21.54 -58.32 -32.57
CA LEU A 277 20.89 -59.54 -33.10
C LEU A 277 21.49 -60.03 -34.43
N GLU A 278 21.92 -59.16 -35.29
CA GLU A 278 22.59 -59.51 -36.52
C GLU A 278 23.99 -60.09 -36.30
N ASN A 279 24.74 -59.53 -35.36
CA ASN A 279 26.06 -60.04 -34.95
C ASN A 279 26.03 -61.39 -34.27
N VAL A 280 24.92 -61.80 -33.65
CA VAL A 280 24.74 -63.11 -33.03
C VAL A 280 24.33 -64.18 -34.06
N ARG A 281 23.87 -63.80 -35.25
CA ARG A 281 23.46 -64.70 -36.30
C ARG A 281 24.59 -65.05 -37.28
N LEU A 282 25.68 -64.33 -37.25
CA LEU A 282 26.93 -64.64 -37.92
C LEU A 282 27.82 -65.52 -37.07
#